data_c5472cc50013f7ff1e01a95d894e0434
#
_entry.id   c5472cc50013f7ff1e01a95d894e0434
#
_cell.length_a   1.000
_cell.length_b   1.000
_cell.length_c   1.000
_cell.angle_alpha   90.00
_cell.angle_beta   90.00
_cell.angle_gamma   90.00
#
_symmetry.space_group_name_H-M   'P 1'
#
loop_
_entity.id
_entity.type
_entity.pdbx_description
1 polymer ?
#
loop_
_entity_poly.entity_id
_entity_poly.type
_entity_poly.pdbx_seq_one_letter_code
_entity_poly.pdbx_strand_id
1 'polypeptide(L)'
;MRDQIAADRNTPWIHNPGEANPRHRAWLEVSDSAIEANARSLKRHLGPSCDLMAVVKADGYGHGAETVAKASVRGGATSFGVATLQEGIDLRNAGLDQPVLVLGHLSQPDDLRACLQWRLMPTLSSMREALLCQNLADSSGRRFPVQLKLDTGMTRLGCDWKDGNRLADAIQQLDQLSLCGIYSHLALADGERDGHAAQVTKLQ
;
A
#
# COMPACT_ATOMS: atom_id res chain seq x y z
N MET A 1 -0.26 7.94 37.52
CA MET A 1 -0.21 9.03 36.52
C MET A 1 0.20 8.56 35.11
N ARG A 2 0.62 7.30 34.91
CA ARG A 2 0.88 6.69 33.59
C ARG A 2 -0.32 5.96 32.97
N ASP A 3 -1.29 5.55 33.78
CA ASP A 3 -2.44 4.75 33.31
C ASP A 3 -3.61 5.58 32.75
N GLN A 4 -3.66 6.89 33.02
CA GLN A 4 -4.70 7.78 32.47
C GLN A 4 -4.41 8.23 31.02
N ILE A 5 -3.16 8.10 30.53
CA ILE A 5 -2.81 8.46 29.14
C ILE A 5 -3.16 7.33 28.16
N ALA A 6 -3.28 6.09 28.64
CA ALA A 6 -3.59 4.93 27.80
C ALA A 6 -5.09 4.80 27.47
N ALA A 7 -5.98 5.36 28.29
CA ALA A 7 -7.43 5.27 28.09
C ALA A 7 -7.96 6.22 27.01
N ASP A 8 -7.19 7.23 26.63
CA ASP A 8 -7.63 8.26 25.68
C ASP A 8 -7.29 7.94 24.19
N ARG A 9 -6.64 6.80 23.93
CA ARG A 9 -6.27 6.40 22.56
C ARG A 9 -7.42 5.87 21.71
N ASN A 10 -8.58 5.62 22.30
CA ASN A 10 -9.76 5.07 21.63
C ASN A 10 -10.92 6.07 21.46
N THR A 11 -10.74 7.33 21.81
CA THR A 11 -11.75 8.34 21.53
C THR A 11 -11.58 8.81 20.09
N PRO A 12 -12.53 8.57 19.19
CA PRO A 12 -12.44 9.14 17.86
C PRO A 12 -12.38 10.67 18.00
N TRP A 13 -11.39 11.30 17.41
CA TRP A 13 -11.15 12.75 17.39
C TRP A 13 -12.24 13.52 16.62
N ILE A 14 -13.45 12.97 16.57
CA ILE A 14 -14.62 13.62 16.00
C ILE A 14 -15.28 14.41 17.13
N HIS A 15 -14.82 15.64 17.33
CA HIS A 15 -15.58 16.58 18.14
C HIS A 15 -16.72 17.17 17.29
N ASN A 16 -17.93 17.06 17.81
CA ASN A 16 -19.04 17.89 17.34
C ASN A 16 -18.58 19.36 17.37
N PRO A 17 -18.76 20.14 16.28
CA PRO A 17 -18.30 21.54 16.25
C PRO A 17 -18.91 22.47 17.36
N GLY A 18 -19.79 21.94 18.21
CA GLY A 18 -20.41 22.66 19.31
C GLY A 18 -19.81 22.41 20.68
N GLU A 19 -18.88 21.44 20.86
CA GLU A 19 -18.29 21.14 22.17
C GLU A 19 -16.78 21.47 22.17
N ALA A 20 -16.45 22.73 22.42
CA ALA A 20 -15.08 23.13 22.68
C ALA A 20 -14.53 22.46 23.94
N ASN A 21 -13.61 21.50 23.83
CA ASN A 21 -12.91 21.00 25.01
C ASN A 21 -11.79 21.98 25.39
N PRO A 22 -11.92 22.70 26.51
CA PRO A 22 -10.98 23.74 26.89
C PRO A 22 -9.56 23.23 27.23
N ARG A 23 -9.35 21.92 27.22
CA ARG A 23 -8.06 21.28 27.47
C ARG A 23 -7.20 21.12 26.21
N HIS A 24 -7.76 21.28 25.01
CA HIS A 24 -7.04 21.14 23.74
C HIS A 24 -6.63 22.52 23.21
N ARG A 25 -5.32 22.79 23.19
CA ARG A 25 -4.76 24.03 22.63
C ARG A 25 -4.70 24.02 21.11
N ALA A 26 -4.74 22.84 20.50
CA ALA A 26 -4.73 22.62 19.06
C ALA A 26 -5.39 21.28 18.75
N TRP A 27 -6.03 21.17 17.59
CA TRP A 27 -6.60 19.93 17.08
C TRP A 27 -6.42 19.86 15.56
N LEU A 28 -6.50 18.66 15.02
CA LEU A 28 -6.50 18.37 13.60
C LEU A 28 -7.92 17.96 13.20
N GLU A 29 -8.46 18.60 12.18
CA GLU A 29 -9.73 18.21 11.57
C GLU A 29 -9.47 17.47 10.27
N VAL A 30 -9.98 16.24 10.16
CA VAL A 30 -9.88 15.41 8.96
C VAL A 30 -11.28 15.20 8.40
N SER A 31 -11.50 15.63 7.17
CA SER A 31 -12.77 15.44 6.47
C SER A 31 -12.72 14.16 5.63
N ASP A 32 -13.37 13.10 6.12
CA ASP A 32 -13.51 11.83 5.40
C ASP A 32 -14.35 11.99 4.12
N SER A 33 -15.34 12.86 4.11
CA SER A 33 -16.13 13.19 2.92
C SER A 33 -15.31 13.86 1.83
N ALA A 34 -14.33 14.70 2.17
CA ALA A 34 -13.41 15.29 1.21
C ALA A 34 -12.48 14.22 0.62
N ILE A 35 -11.96 13.30 1.44
CA ILE A 35 -11.14 12.17 0.99
C ILE A 35 -11.93 11.27 0.04
N GLU A 36 -13.17 10.93 0.39
CA GLU A 36 -14.07 10.15 -0.46
C GLU A 36 -14.34 10.86 -1.80
N ALA A 37 -14.63 12.16 -1.78
CA ALA A 37 -14.87 12.94 -2.98
C ALA A 37 -13.64 13.00 -3.90
N ASN A 38 -12.43 13.12 -3.32
CA ASN A 38 -11.17 13.10 -4.06
C ASN A 38 -10.94 11.72 -4.71
N ALA A 39 -11.10 10.63 -3.96
CA ALA A 39 -10.97 9.27 -4.49
C ALA A 39 -11.98 9.03 -5.62
N ARG A 40 -13.23 9.44 -5.46
CA ARG A 40 -14.28 9.34 -6.49
C ARG A 40 -13.93 10.15 -7.74
N SER A 41 -13.35 11.33 -7.58
CA SER A 41 -12.93 12.16 -8.71
C SER A 41 -11.79 11.50 -9.49
N LEU A 42 -10.79 10.95 -8.80
CA LEU A 42 -9.69 10.18 -9.40
C LEU A 42 -10.22 8.94 -10.13
N LYS A 43 -11.10 8.15 -9.50
CA LYS A 43 -11.66 6.94 -10.12
C LYS A 43 -12.48 7.26 -11.38
N ARG A 44 -13.21 8.36 -11.39
CA ARG A 44 -13.90 8.82 -12.60
C ARG A 44 -12.93 9.20 -13.73
N HIS A 45 -11.82 9.85 -13.38
CA HIS A 45 -10.79 10.23 -14.35
C HIS A 45 -10.09 9.00 -14.95
N LEU A 46 -9.83 7.97 -14.14
CA LEU A 46 -9.23 6.70 -14.56
C LEU A 46 -10.16 5.86 -15.46
N GLY A 47 -11.48 6.05 -15.35
CA GLY A 47 -12.46 5.26 -16.08
C GLY A 47 -12.69 3.86 -15.50
N PRO A 48 -13.54 3.05 -16.16
CA PRO A 48 -13.98 1.75 -15.62
C PRO A 48 -12.91 0.67 -15.66
N SER A 49 -11.99 0.74 -16.60
CA SER A 49 -10.96 -0.31 -16.84
C SER A 49 -9.71 -0.19 -15.98
N CYS A 50 -9.58 0.88 -15.20
CA CYS A 50 -8.41 1.13 -14.36
C CYS A 50 -8.81 1.14 -12.89
N ASP A 51 -8.15 0.34 -12.07
CA ASP A 51 -8.36 0.31 -10.63
C ASP A 51 -7.60 1.42 -9.92
N LEU A 52 -8.12 1.85 -8.77
CA LEU A 52 -7.52 2.85 -7.92
C LEU A 52 -6.97 2.18 -6.65
N MET A 53 -5.65 2.26 -6.46
CA MET A 53 -5.01 1.89 -5.20
C MET A 53 -4.82 3.13 -4.33
N ALA A 54 -5.39 3.13 -3.13
CA ALA A 54 -5.15 4.19 -2.16
C ALA A 54 -3.86 3.91 -1.36
N VAL A 55 -2.87 4.80 -1.45
CA VAL A 55 -1.64 4.70 -0.66
C VAL A 55 -1.86 5.38 0.69
N VAL A 56 -1.95 4.57 1.76
CA VAL A 56 -2.34 5.00 3.11
C VAL A 56 -1.22 4.85 4.15
N LYS A 57 0.02 4.73 3.69
CA LYS A 57 1.22 4.65 4.55
C LYS A 57 1.38 5.88 5.43
N ALA A 58 2.25 5.77 6.46
CA ALA A 58 2.53 6.83 7.42
C ALA A 58 1.25 7.39 8.05
N ASP A 59 0.40 6.46 8.53
CA ASP A 59 -0.91 6.76 9.12
C ASP A 59 -1.80 7.63 8.20
N GLY A 60 -1.91 7.23 6.91
CA GLY A 60 -2.64 8.02 5.92
C GLY A 60 -2.04 9.40 5.68
N TYR A 61 -0.70 9.51 5.74
CA TYR A 61 0.04 10.77 5.73
C TYR A 61 -0.42 11.73 6.85
N GLY A 62 -0.67 11.18 8.03
CA GLY A 62 -1.10 11.91 9.21
C GLY A 62 -2.61 12.19 9.28
N HIS A 63 -3.41 11.62 8.37
CA HIS A 63 -4.87 11.79 8.36
C HIS A 63 -5.61 10.62 9.03
N GLY A 64 -4.88 9.62 9.56
CA GLY A 64 -5.44 8.39 10.08
C GLY A 64 -5.65 7.34 8.98
N ALA A 65 -4.82 6.28 8.96
CA ALA A 65 -4.82 5.27 7.90
C ALA A 65 -6.19 4.60 7.72
N GLU A 66 -6.86 4.25 8.81
CA GLU A 66 -8.20 3.65 8.79
C GLU A 66 -9.23 4.59 8.17
N THR A 67 -9.26 5.86 8.59
CA THR A 67 -10.17 6.88 8.08
C THR A 67 -9.98 7.08 6.58
N VAL A 68 -8.72 7.27 6.15
CA VAL A 68 -8.39 7.46 4.73
C VAL A 68 -8.76 6.22 3.91
N ALA A 69 -8.43 5.03 4.40
CA ALA A 69 -8.73 3.78 3.72
C ALA A 69 -10.23 3.57 3.52
N LYS A 70 -11.04 3.71 4.59
CA LYS A 70 -12.51 3.58 4.52
C LYS A 70 -13.14 4.61 3.59
N ALA A 71 -12.72 5.87 3.67
CA ALA A 71 -13.21 6.93 2.80
C ALA A 71 -12.82 6.68 1.33
N SER A 72 -11.59 6.24 1.07
CA SER A 72 -11.12 5.92 -0.27
C SER A 72 -11.91 4.77 -0.91
N VAL A 73 -12.26 3.73 -0.15
CA VAL A 73 -13.12 2.62 -0.64
C VAL A 73 -14.49 3.13 -1.04
N ARG A 74 -15.14 3.99 -0.23
CA ARG A 74 -16.41 4.61 -0.61
C ARG A 74 -16.28 5.46 -1.87
N GLY A 75 -15.09 6.03 -2.11
CA GLY A 75 -14.74 6.78 -3.31
C GLY A 75 -14.37 5.91 -4.52
N GLY A 76 -14.27 4.58 -4.36
CA GLY A 76 -14.02 3.63 -5.45
C GLY A 76 -12.60 3.08 -5.51
N ALA A 77 -11.78 3.25 -4.45
CA ALA A 77 -10.52 2.53 -4.34
C ALA A 77 -10.77 1.04 -4.07
N THR A 78 -10.00 0.18 -4.74
CA THR A 78 -10.16 -1.29 -4.69
C THR A 78 -9.03 -1.98 -3.93
N SER A 79 -7.95 -1.26 -3.62
CA SER A 79 -6.78 -1.80 -2.94
C SER A 79 -6.03 -0.72 -2.17
N PHE A 80 -5.09 -1.15 -1.33
CA PHE A 80 -4.27 -0.25 -0.53
C PHE A 80 -2.78 -0.48 -0.76
N GLY A 81 -1.99 0.60 -0.62
CA GLY A 81 -0.54 0.56 -0.54
C GLY A 81 -0.04 1.09 0.81
N VAL A 82 0.80 0.32 1.48
CA VAL A 82 1.42 0.69 2.76
C VAL A 82 2.94 0.61 2.66
N ALA A 83 3.67 1.27 3.56
CA ALA A 83 5.13 1.24 3.52
C ALA A 83 5.69 0.02 4.25
N THR A 84 5.06 -0.42 5.34
CA THR A 84 5.57 -1.44 6.24
C THR A 84 4.59 -2.58 6.44
N LEU A 85 5.11 -3.72 6.89
CA LEU A 85 4.31 -4.87 7.31
C LEU A 85 3.30 -4.49 8.40
N GLN A 86 3.74 -3.73 9.40
CA GLN A 86 2.88 -3.35 10.52
C GLN A 86 1.69 -2.50 10.08
N GLU A 87 1.89 -1.52 9.21
CA GLU A 87 0.80 -0.72 8.65
C GLU A 87 -0.25 -1.61 7.93
N GLY A 88 0.20 -2.65 7.23
CA GLY A 88 -0.70 -3.62 6.59
C GLY A 88 -1.48 -4.44 7.61
N ILE A 89 -0.85 -4.87 8.70
CA ILE A 89 -1.49 -5.58 9.81
C ILE A 89 -2.53 -4.68 10.48
N ASP A 90 -2.23 -3.41 10.69
CA ASP A 90 -3.14 -2.45 11.30
C ASP A 90 -4.41 -2.24 10.46
N LEU A 91 -4.29 -2.20 9.12
CA LEU A 91 -5.46 -2.17 8.24
C LEU A 91 -6.32 -3.44 8.37
N ARG A 92 -5.70 -4.62 8.52
CA ARG A 92 -6.44 -5.88 8.77
C ARG A 92 -7.16 -5.86 10.11
N ASN A 93 -6.51 -5.36 11.16
CA ASN A 93 -7.13 -5.20 12.48
C ASN A 93 -8.29 -4.20 12.46
N ALA A 94 -8.25 -3.20 11.58
CA ALA A 94 -9.35 -2.27 11.33
C ALA A 94 -10.50 -2.85 10.48
N GLY A 95 -10.43 -4.15 10.12
CA GLY A 95 -11.47 -4.86 9.37
C GLY A 95 -11.48 -4.58 7.87
N LEU A 96 -10.38 -4.15 7.29
CA LEU A 96 -10.25 -3.88 5.86
C LEU A 96 -9.74 -5.13 5.12
N ASP A 97 -10.56 -5.70 4.23
CA ASP A 97 -10.28 -6.94 3.51
C ASP A 97 -9.73 -6.73 2.09
N GLN A 98 -9.75 -5.52 1.57
CA GLN A 98 -9.21 -5.20 0.25
C GLN A 98 -7.74 -5.62 0.13
N PRO A 99 -7.25 -5.95 -1.08
CA PRO A 99 -5.83 -6.23 -1.29
C PRO A 99 -4.93 -5.13 -0.72
N VAL A 100 -3.89 -5.51 0.00
CA VAL A 100 -2.90 -4.59 0.59
C VAL A 100 -1.52 -4.94 0.07
N LEU A 101 -0.88 -4.00 -0.61
CA LEU A 101 0.49 -4.10 -1.09
C LEU A 101 1.44 -3.43 -0.09
N VAL A 102 2.44 -4.18 0.38
CA VAL A 102 3.56 -3.64 1.16
C VAL A 102 4.60 -3.12 0.18
N LEU A 103 4.70 -1.80 0.06
CA LEU A 103 5.59 -1.10 -0.88
C LEU A 103 7.06 -1.14 -0.46
N GLY A 104 7.32 -1.35 0.84
CA GLY A 104 8.65 -1.47 1.40
C GLY A 104 9.29 -2.82 1.07
N HIS A 105 10.62 -2.86 1.15
CA HIS A 105 11.38 -4.07 0.94
C HIS A 105 11.29 -4.98 2.17
N LEU A 106 10.91 -6.24 1.97
CA LEU A 106 10.87 -7.29 2.98
C LEU A 106 11.80 -8.41 2.56
N SER A 107 12.90 -8.58 3.31
CA SER A 107 13.92 -9.59 3.02
C SER A 107 14.01 -10.69 4.08
N GLN A 108 13.35 -10.50 5.23
CA GLN A 108 13.40 -11.46 6.31
C GLN A 108 12.29 -12.51 6.15
N PRO A 109 12.59 -13.80 6.30
CA PRO A 109 11.61 -14.88 6.18
C PRO A 109 10.40 -14.69 7.11
N ASP A 110 10.60 -14.15 8.30
CA ASP A 110 9.54 -13.94 9.29
C ASP A 110 8.57 -12.84 8.85
N ASP A 111 9.06 -11.76 8.24
CA ASP A 111 8.22 -10.70 7.68
C ASP A 111 7.38 -11.23 6.51
N LEU A 112 7.98 -12.02 5.62
CA LEU A 112 7.27 -12.64 4.49
C LEU A 112 6.25 -13.68 4.97
N ARG A 113 6.57 -14.45 6.02
CA ARG A 113 5.61 -15.36 6.66
C ARG A 113 4.43 -14.60 7.24
N ALA A 114 4.67 -13.47 7.92
CA ALA A 114 3.61 -12.60 8.42
C ALA A 114 2.77 -12.01 7.29
N CYS A 115 3.36 -11.58 6.16
CA CYS A 115 2.60 -11.18 4.98
C CYS A 115 1.62 -12.26 4.52
N LEU A 116 2.08 -13.52 4.42
CA LEU A 116 1.22 -14.63 4.03
C LEU A 116 0.10 -14.89 5.04
N GLN A 117 0.40 -14.82 6.34
CA GLN A 117 -0.58 -15.00 7.43
C GLN A 117 -1.67 -13.93 7.40
N TRP A 118 -1.27 -12.67 7.22
CA TRP A 118 -2.16 -11.50 7.23
C TRP A 118 -2.75 -11.17 5.86
N ARG A 119 -2.54 -12.04 4.85
CA ARG A 119 -3.05 -11.83 3.47
C ARG A 119 -2.61 -10.48 2.89
N LEU A 120 -1.33 -10.15 3.07
CA LEU A 120 -0.68 -8.97 2.49
C LEU A 120 0.13 -9.41 1.28
N MET A 121 0.29 -8.52 0.31
CA MET A 121 1.12 -8.74 -0.87
C MET A 121 2.50 -8.09 -0.66
N PRO A 122 3.60 -8.84 -0.62
CA PRO A 122 4.92 -8.24 -0.61
C PRO A 122 5.32 -7.73 -2.00
N THR A 123 6.17 -6.72 -2.00
CA THR A 123 6.89 -6.26 -3.19
C THR A 123 8.14 -7.09 -3.40
N LEU A 124 8.32 -7.63 -4.59
CA LEU A 124 9.51 -8.34 -5.02
C LEU A 124 10.37 -7.46 -5.92
N SER A 125 11.68 -7.59 -5.81
CA SER A 125 12.68 -6.91 -6.63
C SER A 125 13.77 -7.87 -7.14
N SER A 126 13.71 -9.14 -6.74
CA SER A 126 14.73 -10.15 -7.09
C SER A 126 14.16 -11.55 -7.08
N MET A 127 14.84 -12.46 -7.82
CA MET A 127 14.51 -13.89 -7.79
C MET A 127 14.72 -14.51 -6.40
N ARG A 128 15.68 -14.01 -5.62
CA ARG A 128 15.92 -14.48 -4.25
C ARG A 128 14.67 -14.28 -3.37
N GLU A 129 14.04 -13.14 -3.44
CA GLU A 129 12.80 -12.84 -2.69
C GLU A 129 11.64 -13.73 -3.20
N ALA A 130 11.54 -13.93 -4.50
CA ALA A 130 10.54 -14.81 -5.08
C ALA A 130 10.68 -16.25 -4.57
N LEU A 131 11.90 -16.79 -4.53
CA LEU A 131 12.15 -18.13 -4.01
C LEU A 131 11.88 -18.26 -2.51
N LEU A 132 12.15 -17.23 -1.71
CA LEU A 132 11.75 -17.20 -0.30
C LEU A 132 10.23 -17.26 -0.14
N CYS A 133 9.50 -16.47 -0.91
CA CYS A 133 8.03 -16.49 -0.92
C CYS A 133 7.49 -17.85 -1.39
N GLN A 134 8.08 -18.46 -2.43
CA GLN A 134 7.71 -19.78 -2.92
C GLN A 134 7.84 -20.84 -1.82
N ASN A 135 8.99 -20.90 -1.14
CA ASN A 135 9.24 -21.88 -0.07
C ASN A 135 8.28 -21.72 1.12
N LEU A 136 7.91 -20.48 1.46
CA LEU A 136 6.92 -20.21 2.51
C LEU A 136 5.52 -20.62 2.09
N ALA A 137 5.16 -20.37 0.84
CA ALA A 137 3.87 -20.74 0.26
C ALA A 137 3.73 -22.27 0.18
N ASP A 138 4.75 -22.98 -0.29
CA ASP A 138 4.81 -24.44 -0.33
C ASP A 138 4.59 -25.04 1.07
N SER A 139 5.33 -24.52 2.07
CA SER A 139 5.25 -25.00 3.44
C SER A 139 3.88 -24.77 4.07
N SER A 140 3.12 -23.77 3.61
CA SER A 140 1.80 -23.41 4.13
C SER A 140 0.63 -24.02 3.34
N GLY A 141 0.89 -24.57 2.15
CA GLY A 141 -0.13 -25.03 1.21
C GLY A 141 -1.04 -23.91 0.67
N ARG A 142 -0.59 -22.66 0.68
CA ARG A 142 -1.36 -21.48 0.28
C ARG A 142 -0.63 -20.72 -0.82
N ARG A 143 -1.35 -20.33 -1.87
CA ARG A 143 -0.79 -19.42 -2.88
C ARG A 143 -0.48 -18.06 -2.28
N PHE A 144 0.67 -17.49 -2.69
CA PHE A 144 1.14 -16.22 -2.19
C PHE A 144 1.05 -15.15 -3.30
N PRO A 145 0.12 -14.18 -3.17
CA PRO A 145 0.04 -13.07 -4.10
C PRO A 145 1.21 -12.13 -3.89
N VAL A 146 1.89 -11.75 -4.97
CA VAL A 146 3.07 -10.90 -4.97
C VAL A 146 3.00 -9.85 -6.08
N GLN A 147 3.73 -8.75 -5.94
CA GLN A 147 3.93 -7.78 -7.01
C GLN A 147 5.42 -7.54 -7.27
N LEU A 148 5.77 -7.39 -8.55
CA LEU A 148 7.13 -7.06 -8.97
C LEU A 148 7.27 -5.54 -9.09
N LYS A 149 8.33 -5.00 -8.50
CA LYS A 149 8.67 -3.59 -8.64
C LYS A 149 9.85 -3.39 -9.58
N LEU A 150 9.69 -2.47 -10.52
CA LEU A 150 10.73 -2.02 -11.45
C LEU A 150 11.28 -0.67 -11.00
N ASP A 151 12.59 -0.51 -11.06
CA ASP A 151 13.22 0.80 -10.97
C ASP A 151 13.34 1.41 -12.37
N THR A 152 12.50 2.39 -12.63
CA THR A 152 12.48 3.13 -13.89
C THR A 152 13.19 4.48 -13.81
N GLY A 153 13.85 4.76 -12.66
CA GLY A 153 14.64 5.99 -12.47
C GLY A 153 14.52 6.63 -11.09
N MET A 154 13.75 6.06 -10.16
CA MET A 154 13.71 6.53 -8.76
C MET A 154 14.96 6.12 -7.99
N THR A 155 15.61 5.03 -8.39
CA THR A 155 16.91 4.53 -7.87
C THR A 155 16.88 4.31 -6.35
N ARG A 156 15.79 3.70 -5.88
CA ARG A 156 15.60 3.42 -4.45
C ARG A 156 15.26 1.95 -4.18
N LEU A 157 14.26 1.42 -4.86
CA LEU A 157 13.77 0.04 -4.74
C LEU A 157 13.27 -0.43 -6.10
N GLY A 158 13.39 -1.73 -6.36
CA GLY A 158 12.97 -2.37 -7.60
C GLY A 158 14.15 -3.04 -8.30
N CYS A 159 13.89 -3.99 -9.18
CA CYS A 159 14.90 -4.52 -10.08
C CYS A 159 15.15 -3.52 -11.24
N ASP A 160 16.25 -3.67 -11.94
CA ASP A 160 16.46 -2.94 -13.20
C ASP A 160 15.28 -3.23 -14.15
N TRP A 161 14.69 -2.18 -14.69
CA TRP A 161 13.55 -2.32 -15.61
C TRP A 161 13.86 -3.18 -16.82
N LYS A 162 15.14 -3.24 -17.27
CA LYS A 162 15.60 -4.07 -18.39
C LYS A 162 15.52 -5.57 -18.08
N ASP A 163 15.61 -5.93 -16.80
CA ASP A 163 15.47 -7.31 -16.33
C ASP A 163 14.02 -7.68 -15.99
N GLY A 164 13.10 -6.71 -16.03
CA GLY A 164 11.72 -6.85 -15.56
C GLY A 164 10.99 -8.02 -16.19
N ASN A 165 11.00 -8.12 -17.52
CA ASN A 165 10.31 -9.21 -18.23
C ASN A 165 10.89 -10.57 -17.85
N ARG A 166 12.22 -10.71 -17.86
CA ARG A 166 12.90 -11.97 -17.49
C ARG A 166 12.55 -12.42 -16.06
N LEU A 167 12.51 -11.47 -15.13
CA LEU A 167 12.18 -11.76 -13.74
C LEU A 167 10.68 -12.08 -13.58
N ALA A 168 9.81 -11.37 -14.27
CA ALA A 168 8.36 -11.63 -14.27
C ALA A 168 8.06 -13.04 -14.81
N ASP A 169 8.65 -13.42 -15.94
CA ASP A 169 8.50 -14.75 -16.53
C ASP A 169 8.98 -15.84 -15.56
N ALA A 170 10.13 -15.63 -14.92
CA ALA A 170 10.67 -16.57 -13.95
C ALA A 170 9.77 -16.71 -12.71
N ILE A 171 9.18 -15.61 -12.21
CA ILE A 171 8.24 -15.65 -11.07
C ILE A 171 6.94 -16.38 -11.47
N GLN A 172 6.46 -16.22 -12.69
CA GLN A 172 5.25 -16.91 -13.18
C GLN A 172 5.41 -18.43 -13.27
N GLN A 173 6.64 -18.94 -13.35
CA GLN A 173 6.93 -20.39 -13.33
C GLN A 173 6.93 -20.97 -11.91
N LEU A 174 6.79 -20.15 -10.87
CA LEU A 174 6.73 -20.59 -9.47
C LEU A 174 5.28 -20.91 -9.09
N ASP A 175 4.96 -22.20 -8.93
CA ASP A 175 3.60 -22.74 -8.83
C ASP A 175 2.78 -22.15 -7.69
N GLN A 176 3.42 -21.79 -6.57
CA GLN A 176 2.74 -21.28 -5.38
C GLN A 176 2.69 -19.75 -5.34
N LEU A 177 3.31 -19.06 -6.28
CA LEU A 177 3.19 -17.62 -6.38
C LEU A 177 2.07 -17.22 -7.34
N SER A 178 1.50 -16.06 -7.07
CA SER A 178 0.57 -15.38 -7.98
C SER A 178 1.13 -13.98 -8.23
N LEU A 179 1.78 -13.77 -9.37
CA LEU A 179 2.23 -12.44 -9.77
C LEU A 179 0.99 -11.61 -10.15
N CYS A 180 0.54 -10.75 -9.22
CA CYS A 180 -0.69 -9.95 -9.36
C CYS A 180 -0.48 -8.67 -10.15
N GLY A 181 0.77 -8.24 -10.34
CA GLY A 181 1.07 -7.04 -11.08
C GLY A 181 2.55 -6.67 -11.09
N ILE A 182 2.86 -5.74 -11.96
CA ILE A 182 4.17 -5.10 -12.08
C ILE A 182 3.96 -3.61 -11.92
N TYR A 183 4.80 -2.93 -11.15
CA TYR A 183 4.65 -1.50 -10.91
C TYR A 183 5.99 -0.78 -10.78
N SER A 184 5.94 0.53 -10.90
CA SER A 184 7.08 1.41 -10.64
C SER A 184 6.65 2.66 -9.87
N HIS A 185 7.62 3.50 -9.53
CA HIS A 185 7.41 4.81 -8.94
C HIS A 185 7.94 5.89 -9.87
N LEU A 186 7.08 6.82 -10.26
CA LEU A 186 7.46 7.93 -11.12
C LEU A 186 8.19 8.99 -10.28
N ALA A 187 9.52 9.07 -10.44
CA ALA A 187 10.38 9.94 -9.63
C ALA A 187 10.11 11.44 -9.83
N LEU A 188 9.54 11.81 -10.98
CA LEU A 188 9.28 13.19 -11.39
C LEU A 188 7.79 13.44 -11.63
N ALA A 189 6.92 12.84 -10.79
CA ALA A 189 5.47 12.93 -10.98
C ALA A 189 4.91 14.36 -10.96
N ASP A 190 5.55 15.25 -10.27
CA ASP A 190 5.26 16.69 -10.12
C ASP A 190 6.21 17.59 -10.95
N GLY A 191 7.11 17.00 -11.74
CA GLY A 191 8.05 17.69 -12.58
C GLY A 191 7.57 17.96 -14.01
N GLU A 192 8.47 18.47 -14.84
CA GLU A 192 8.19 18.74 -16.25
C GLU A 192 7.88 17.45 -17.05
N ARG A 193 7.05 17.57 -18.08
CA ARG A 193 6.47 16.44 -18.85
C ARG A 193 7.50 15.48 -19.46
N ASP A 194 8.69 15.95 -19.83
CA ASP A 194 9.69 15.14 -20.52
C ASP A 194 10.30 14.04 -19.63
N GLY A 195 10.43 14.28 -18.32
CA GLY A 195 10.89 13.28 -17.36
C GLY A 195 9.91 12.13 -17.14
N HIS A 196 8.60 12.40 -17.25
CA HIS A 196 7.54 11.39 -17.15
C HIS A 196 7.52 10.44 -18.34
N ALA A 197 7.56 10.99 -19.56
CA ALA A 197 7.49 10.21 -20.79
C ALA A 197 8.57 9.14 -20.83
N ALA A 198 9.81 9.51 -20.44
CA ALA A 198 10.93 8.58 -20.39
C ALA A 198 10.75 7.43 -19.38
N GLN A 199 10.09 7.69 -18.24
CA GLN A 199 9.82 6.63 -17.23
C GLN A 199 8.66 5.73 -17.63
N VAL A 200 7.60 6.29 -18.23
CA VAL A 200 6.45 5.52 -18.74
C VAL A 200 6.87 4.59 -19.86
N THR A 201 7.73 5.04 -20.79
CA THR A 201 8.25 4.22 -21.88
C THR A 201 9.01 2.99 -21.37
N LYS A 202 9.66 3.07 -20.21
CA LYS A 202 10.35 1.91 -19.60
C LYS A 202 9.38 0.88 -18.99
N LEU A 203 8.10 1.22 -18.83
CA LEU A 203 7.07 0.31 -18.32
C LEU A 203 6.27 -0.37 -19.44
N GLN A 204 6.37 0.13 -20.66
CA GLN A 204 5.75 -0.42 -21.87
C GLN A 204 6.65 -1.47 -22.52
#